data_c0c929d8d257f014e11396e95b3e92eb
#
_entry.id   c0c929d8d257f014e11396e95b3e92eb
#
_cell.length_a   1.000
_cell.length_b   1.000
_cell.length_c   1.000
_cell.angle_alpha   90.00
_cell.angle_beta   90.00
_cell.angle_gamma   90.00
#
_symmetry.space_group_name_H-M   'P 1'
#
loop_
_entity.id
_entity.type
_entity.pdbx_description
1 polymer ?
#
loop_
_entity_poly.entity_id
_entity_poly.type
_entity_poly.pdbx_seq_one_letter_code
_entity_poly.pdbx_strand_id
1 'polypeptide(L)'
;MEKIKKAVGYISLAILILLLLYAKYAYERGVELWPAKTKLSKDEVRIERKIKIPEGETKEFILPVFLVNSYRFSTDPIEKSIEELEKGNEDNSWFEKVEDNGDGTLTLTLTRKQLEHWISTREEAINTRIDDNKDKDMKIKINKDHTKVTYTLKKGYEISFMGWGMDSVVILGCLLEAQVFTGVPPEDCHVREVVKREEDGVVIIDAVTPGTEYEITDSEWYGEESIE
;
A
#
# COMPACT_ATOMS: atom_id res chain seq x y z
N MET A 1 30.36 1.25 1.68
CA MET A 1 28.94 1.04 2.07
C MET A 1 28.14 2.33 2.17
N GLU A 2 28.58 3.35 2.89
CA GLU A 2 27.83 4.62 3.05
C GLU A 2 27.54 5.38 1.74
N LYS A 3 28.46 5.36 0.77
CA LYS A 3 28.25 5.98 -0.55
C LYS A 3 27.19 5.27 -1.39
N ILE A 4 27.04 3.96 -1.23
CA ILE A 4 26.02 3.17 -1.94
C ILE A 4 24.63 3.44 -1.35
N LYS A 5 24.51 3.52 -0.01
CA LYS A 5 23.24 3.87 0.66
C LYS A 5 22.74 5.25 0.25
N LYS A 6 23.64 6.24 0.13
CA LYS A 6 23.29 7.58 -0.35
C LYS A 6 22.85 7.58 -1.83
N ALA A 7 23.53 6.80 -2.68
CA ALA A 7 23.18 6.70 -4.10
C ALA A 7 21.79 6.04 -4.29
N VAL A 8 21.47 4.98 -3.54
CA VAL A 8 20.14 4.34 -3.54
C VAL A 8 19.07 5.31 -3.08
N GLY A 9 19.31 6.11 -2.03
CA GLY A 9 18.37 7.13 -1.57
C GLY A 9 18.07 8.19 -2.64
N TYR A 10 19.07 8.67 -3.37
CA TYR A 10 18.87 9.66 -4.45
C TYR A 10 18.14 9.09 -5.67
N ILE A 11 18.37 7.81 -6.00
CA ILE A 11 17.67 7.12 -7.09
C ILE A 11 16.20 6.93 -6.73
N SER A 12 15.89 6.53 -5.49
CA SER A 12 14.52 6.38 -5.01
C SER A 12 13.76 7.71 -5.03
N LEU A 13 14.41 8.80 -4.61
CA LEU A 13 13.84 10.15 -4.65
C LEU A 13 13.56 10.61 -6.09
N ALA A 14 14.49 10.39 -7.01
CA ALA A 14 14.32 10.77 -8.41
C ALA A 14 13.16 10.02 -9.09
N ILE A 15 13.01 8.73 -8.79
CA ILE A 15 11.92 7.90 -9.31
C ILE A 15 10.57 8.37 -8.76
N LEU A 16 10.49 8.69 -7.47
CA LEU A 16 9.27 9.19 -6.88
C LEU A 16 8.84 10.55 -7.46
N ILE A 17 9.79 11.46 -7.67
CA ILE A 17 9.55 12.76 -8.33
C ILE A 17 9.03 12.51 -9.75
N LEU A 18 9.59 11.57 -10.50
CA LEU A 18 9.12 11.22 -11.84
C LEU A 18 7.70 10.65 -11.84
N LEU A 19 7.35 9.83 -10.84
CA LEU A 19 5.99 9.28 -10.68
C LEU A 19 4.99 10.38 -10.33
N LEU A 20 5.34 11.31 -9.46
CA LEU A 20 4.49 12.46 -9.12
C LEU A 20 4.32 13.41 -10.31
N LEU A 21 5.38 13.66 -11.07
CA LEU A 21 5.31 14.46 -12.30
C LEU A 21 4.47 13.78 -13.38
N TYR A 22 4.57 12.45 -13.50
CA TYR A 22 3.74 11.67 -14.42
C TYR A 22 2.26 11.67 -13.97
N ALA A 23 1.98 11.51 -12.69
CA ALA A 23 0.63 11.58 -12.15
C ALA A 23 0.00 12.97 -12.39
N LYS A 24 0.75 14.03 -12.13
CA LYS A 24 0.34 15.42 -12.42
C LYS A 24 0.09 15.62 -13.93
N TYR A 25 1.00 15.19 -14.78
CA TYR A 25 0.87 15.29 -16.24
C TYR A 25 -0.37 14.53 -16.77
N ALA A 26 -0.63 13.34 -16.24
CA ALA A 26 -1.78 12.54 -16.61
C ALA A 26 -3.10 13.20 -16.15
N TYR A 27 -3.12 13.76 -14.93
CA TYR A 27 -4.25 14.53 -14.40
C TYR A 27 -4.56 15.77 -15.26
N GLU A 28 -3.54 16.57 -15.60
CA GLU A 28 -3.71 17.79 -16.43
C GLU A 28 -4.20 17.50 -17.87
N ARG A 29 -3.95 16.29 -18.37
CA ARG A 29 -4.39 15.87 -19.72
C ARG A 29 -5.67 15.07 -19.75
N GLY A 30 -6.32 14.84 -18.60
CA GLY A 30 -7.51 14.01 -18.52
C GLY A 30 -7.25 12.56 -18.94
N VAL A 31 -6.00 12.11 -18.87
CA VAL A 31 -5.65 10.72 -19.06
C VAL A 31 -6.11 10.01 -17.80
N GLU A 32 -7.18 9.21 -17.91
CA GLU A 32 -7.56 8.33 -16.83
C GLU A 32 -6.38 7.41 -16.53
N LEU A 33 -5.69 7.68 -15.42
CA LEU A 33 -4.62 6.82 -14.89
C LEU A 33 -5.15 5.44 -14.50
N TRP A 34 -6.47 5.29 -14.52
CA TRP A 34 -7.24 4.11 -14.17
C TRP A 34 -8.25 3.76 -15.28
N PRO A 35 -8.21 2.57 -15.83
CA PRO A 35 -9.21 2.14 -16.81
C PRO A 35 -10.59 2.07 -16.15
N ALA A 36 -11.59 2.60 -16.85
CA ALA A 36 -12.99 2.55 -16.44
C ALA A 36 -13.42 1.10 -16.12
N LYS A 37 -14.17 0.97 -15.01
CA LYS A 37 -14.74 -0.25 -14.41
C LYS A 37 -14.92 -1.41 -15.36
N THR A 38 -13.97 -2.33 -15.39
CA THR A 38 -14.13 -3.65 -15.99
C THR A 38 -15.07 -4.48 -15.12
N LYS A 39 -15.88 -5.36 -15.73
CA LYS A 39 -16.77 -6.28 -14.99
C LYS A 39 -15.95 -7.10 -14.00
N LEU A 40 -16.35 -6.97 -12.72
CA LEU A 40 -15.78 -7.64 -11.57
C LEU A 40 -15.57 -9.14 -11.81
N SER A 41 -14.36 -9.63 -11.61
CA SER A 41 -14.05 -11.07 -11.63
C SER A 41 -14.45 -11.72 -10.30
N LYS A 42 -14.58 -13.06 -10.28
CA LYS A 42 -14.93 -13.80 -9.04
C LYS A 42 -13.90 -13.69 -7.92
N ASP A 43 -12.70 -13.20 -8.24
CA ASP A 43 -11.54 -13.16 -7.35
C ASP A 43 -11.23 -11.74 -6.84
N GLU A 44 -12.16 -10.78 -7.05
CA GLU A 44 -11.94 -9.41 -6.60
C GLU A 44 -11.95 -9.27 -5.10
N VAL A 45 -10.97 -8.51 -4.61
CA VAL A 45 -10.89 -8.11 -3.21
C VAL A 45 -11.96 -7.07 -2.94
N ARG A 46 -12.75 -7.31 -1.90
CA ARG A 46 -13.76 -6.38 -1.39
C ARG A 46 -13.56 -6.15 0.09
N ILE A 47 -13.53 -4.90 0.48
CA ILE A 47 -13.41 -4.47 1.86
C ILE A 47 -14.82 -4.30 2.43
N GLU A 48 -15.12 -4.99 3.52
CA GLU A 48 -16.44 -4.97 4.14
C GLU A 48 -16.73 -3.59 4.75
N ARG A 49 -17.90 -2.98 4.43
CA ARG A 49 -18.34 -1.69 4.99
C ARG A 49 -18.96 -1.88 6.38
N LYS A 50 -18.10 -2.18 7.37
CA LYS A 50 -18.54 -2.48 8.75
C LYS A 50 -19.03 -1.24 9.49
N ILE A 51 -18.39 -0.09 9.22
CA ILE A 51 -18.70 1.17 9.91
C ILE A 51 -19.80 1.91 9.14
N LYS A 52 -20.82 2.33 9.88
CA LYS A 52 -21.91 3.16 9.35
C LYS A 52 -21.83 4.53 9.99
N ILE A 53 -21.72 5.56 9.16
CA ILE A 53 -21.83 6.95 9.57
C ILE A 53 -23.19 7.46 9.10
N PRO A 54 -24.07 7.94 10.00
CA PRO A 54 -25.36 8.53 9.63
C PRO A 54 -25.17 9.74 8.71
N GLU A 55 -26.20 10.07 7.94
CA GLU A 55 -26.16 11.24 7.06
C GLU A 55 -26.04 12.53 7.88
N GLY A 56 -25.10 13.39 7.51
CA GLY A 56 -24.82 14.65 8.22
C GLY A 56 -23.93 14.49 9.46
N GLU A 57 -23.52 13.27 9.79
CA GLU A 57 -22.56 13.01 10.86
C GLU A 57 -21.16 12.70 10.33
N THR A 58 -20.18 12.79 11.22
CA THR A 58 -18.79 12.42 10.97
C THR A 58 -18.32 11.38 11.99
N LYS A 59 -17.22 10.71 11.66
CA LYS A 59 -16.55 9.77 12.56
C LYS A 59 -15.05 9.94 12.46
N GLU A 60 -14.37 9.78 13.58
CA GLU A 60 -12.92 9.84 13.70
C GLU A 60 -12.29 8.47 13.48
N PHE A 61 -11.14 8.48 12.79
CA PHE A 61 -10.30 7.34 12.51
C PHE A 61 -8.85 7.70 12.83
N ILE A 62 -8.19 6.86 13.60
CA ILE A 62 -6.80 7.09 13.98
C ILE A 62 -5.89 6.35 13.01
N LEU A 63 -5.05 7.09 12.28
CA LEU A 63 -3.99 6.54 11.46
C LEU A 63 -2.79 6.22 12.36
N PRO A 64 -2.36 4.96 12.42
CA PRO A 64 -1.21 4.57 13.23
C PRO A 64 0.11 5.13 12.67
N VAL A 65 1.11 5.26 13.53
CA VAL A 65 2.43 5.85 13.23
C VAL A 65 3.06 5.30 11.94
N PHE A 66 2.95 4.00 11.71
CA PHE A 66 3.56 3.37 10.52
C PHE A 66 2.87 3.82 9.21
N LEU A 67 1.54 4.04 9.20
CA LEU A 67 0.84 4.61 8.06
C LEU A 67 1.20 6.08 7.86
N VAL A 68 1.23 6.87 8.93
CA VAL A 68 1.66 8.27 8.88
C VAL A 68 3.07 8.37 8.31
N ASN A 69 3.98 7.50 8.74
CA ASN A 69 5.35 7.44 8.23
C ASN A 69 5.43 7.02 6.76
N SER A 70 4.47 6.25 6.25
CA SER A 70 4.43 5.87 4.83
C SER A 70 4.05 7.02 3.90
N TYR A 71 3.33 8.03 4.40
CA TYR A 71 2.97 9.25 3.64
C TYR A 71 4.07 10.31 3.63
N ARG A 72 5.13 10.12 4.40
CA ARG A 72 6.25 11.07 4.47
C ARG A 72 7.58 10.39 4.19
N PHE A 73 8.54 11.16 3.73
CA PHE A 73 9.93 10.73 3.76
C PHE A 73 10.39 10.71 5.22
N SER A 74 11.03 9.62 5.63
CA SER A 74 11.32 9.25 7.03
C SER A 74 11.99 10.30 7.92
N THR A 75 12.43 11.43 7.37
CA THR A 75 13.09 12.53 8.08
C THR A 75 12.24 13.79 8.22
N ASP A 76 11.07 13.82 7.58
CA ASP A 76 10.22 14.99 7.61
C ASP A 76 9.39 15.05 8.90
N PRO A 77 9.17 16.23 9.48
CA PRO A 77 8.31 16.42 10.64
C PRO A 77 6.85 16.10 10.29
N ILE A 78 6.04 15.74 11.30
CA ILE A 78 4.65 15.31 11.13
C ILE A 78 3.78 16.42 10.50
N GLU A 79 4.08 17.67 10.79
CA GLU A 79 3.40 18.84 10.22
C GLU A 79 3.45 18.84 8.69
N LYS A 80 4.56 18.36 8.11
CA LYS A 80 4.69 18.26 6.67
C LYS A 80 3.81 17.15 6.08
N SER A 81 3.59 16.07 6.82
CA SER A 81 2.62 15.04 6.42
C SER A 81 1.19 15.59 6.40
N ILE A 82 0.84 16.43 7.36
CA ILE A 82 -0.46 17.11 7.42
C ILE A 82 -0.60 18.05 6.21
N GLU A 83 0.40 18.90 5.95
CA GLU A 83 0.39 19.80 4.79
C GLU A 83 0.19 19.05 3.46
N GLU A 84 0.87 17.92 3.27
CA GLU A 84 0.73 17.10 2.05
C GLU A 84 -0.65 16.43 1.97
N LEU A 85 -1.21 15.97 3.09
CA LEU A 85 -2.58 15.43 3.14
C LEU A 85 -3.60 16.52 2.81
N GLU A 86 -3.50 17.71 3.43
CA GLU A 86 -4.39 18.84 3.18
C GLU A 86 -4.32 19.31 1.74
N LYS A 87 -3.13 19.38 1.17
CA LYS A 87 -2.93 19.70 -0.24
C LYS A 87 -3.56 18.67 -1.18
N GLY A 88 -3.52 17.40 -0.83
CA GLY A 88 -4.22 16.33 -1.57
C GLY A 88 -5.72 16.32 -1.39
N ASN A 89 -6.26 17.12 -0.46
CA ASN A 89 -7.68 17.19 -0.10
C ASN A 89 -8.35 18.53 -0.49
N GLU A 90 -7.86 19.21 -1.52
CA GLU A 90 -8.35 20.53 -1.95
C GLU A 90 -9.87 20.58 -2.23
N ASP A 91 -10.47 19.48 -2.64
CA ASP A 91 -11.91 19.34 -2.90
C ASP A 91 -12.71 18.72 -1.75
N ASN A 92 -12.07 18.53 -0.58
CA ASN A 92 -12.64 17.83 0.59
C ASN A 92 -13.18 16.44 0.28
N SER A 93 -12.60 15.74 -0.70
CA SER A 93 -13.05 14.40 -1.09
C SER A 93 -12.59 13.31 -0.13
N TRP A 94 -11.50 13.55 0.62
CA TRP A 94 -10.86 12.55 1.46
C TRP A 94 -11.21 12.65 2.94
N PHE A 95 -11.26 13.87 3.51
CA PHE A 95 -11.57 14.08 4.92
C PHE A 95 -12.11 15.49 5.17
N GLU A 96 -12.81 15.68 6.28
CA GLU A 96 -13.23 17.00 6.79
C GLU A 96 -12.11 17.66 7.58
N LYS A 97 -11.33 16.87 8.32
CA LYS A 97 -10.31 17.36 9.23
C LYS A 97 -9.21 16.33 9.43
N VAL A 98 -7.97 16.81 9.60
CA VAL A 98 -6.81 16.03 10.06
C VAL A 98 -6.20 16.70 11.27
N GLU A 99 -5.82 15.93 12.30
CA GLU A 99 -5.23 16.42 13.55
C GLU A 99 -4.05 15.57 13.95
N ASP A 100 -2.97 16.24 14.42
CA ASP A 100 -1.85 15.56 15.07
C ASP A 100 -2.21 15.26 16.53
N ASN A 101 -2.06 14.01 16.94
CA ASN A 101 -2.30 13.57 18.31
C ASN A 101 -1.08 13.80 19.23
N GLY A 102 0.06 14.21 18.68
CA GLY A 102 1.30 14.48 19.43
C GLY A 102 2.08 13.22 19.83
N ASP A 103 1.61 12.04 19.44
CA ASP A 103 2.26 10.74 19.66
C ASP A 103 2.74 10.06 18.37
N GLY A 104 2.66 10.79 17.25
CA GLY A 104 3.01 10.32 15.93
C GLY A 104 1.85 9.71 15.14
N THR A 105 0.66 9.62 15.75
CA THR A 105 -0.58 9.24 15.07
C THR A 105 -1.32 10.48 14.56
N LEU A 106 -2.20 10.30 13.56
CA LEU A 106 -3.09 11.35 13.07
C LEU A 106 -4.55 10.91 13.24
N THR A 107 -5.42 11.84 13.59
CA THR A 107 -6.87 11.63 13.56
C THR A 107 -7.45 12.23 12.29
N LEU A 108 -8.15 11.41 11.51
CA LEU A 108 -8.96 11.84 10.36
C LEU A 108 -10.44 11.85 10.75
N THR A 109 -11.12 12.98 10.51
CA THR A 109 -12.58 13.09 10.65
C THR A 109 -13.23 12.91 9.29
N LEU A 110 -14.05 11.87 9.12
CA LEU A 110 -14.65 11.49 7.84
C LEU A 110 -16.18 11.53 7.90
N THR A 111 -16.79 12.00 6.82
CA THR A 111 -18.19 11.73 6.49
C THR A 111 -18.36 10.34 5.92
N ARG A 112 -19.62 9.86 5.79
CA ARG A 112 -19.92 8.59 5.11
C ARG A 112 -19.39 8.55 3.68
N LYS A 113 -19.53 9.66 2.93
CA LYS A 113 -19.07 9.72 1.54
C LYS A 113 -17.56 9.62 1.42
N GLN A 114 -16.83 10.27 2.31
CA GLN A 114 -15.36 10.21 2.36
C GLN A 114 -14.87 8.82 2.77
N LEU A 115 -15.49 8.19 3.77
CA LEU A 115 -15.18 6.80 4.15
C LEU A 115 -15.39 5.82 2.98
N GLU A 116 -16.50 5.94 2.25
CA GLU A 116 -16.76 5.14 1.04
C GLU A 116 -15.72 5.41 -0.04
N HIS A 117 -15.29 6.65 -0.21
CA HIS A 117 -14.24 7.03 -1.16
C HIS A 117 -12.90 6.38 -0.79
N TRP A 118 -12.48 6.46 0.47
CA TRP A 118 -11.29 5.78 0.96
C TRP A 118 -11.33 4.27 0.67
N ILE A 119 -12.39 3.60 1.09
CA ILE A 119 -12.51 2.14 0.93
C ILE A 119 -12.53 1.75 -0.54
N SER A 120 -13.30 2.44 -1.39
CA SER A 120 -13.41 2.10 -2.81
C SER A 120 -12.10 2.32 -3.57
N THR A 121 -11.37 3.37 -3.24
CA THR A 121 -10.05 3.65 -3.84
C THR A 121 -9.01 2.57 -3.46
N ARG A 122 -9.05 2.06 -2.23
CA ARG A 122 -8.15 0.97 -1.80
C ARG A 122 -8.52 -0.36 -2.46
N GLU A 123 -9.81 -0.68 -2.56
CA GLU A 123 -10.28 -1.83 -3.35
C GLU A 123 -9.78 -1.77 -4.80
N GLU A 124 -9.94 -0.61 -5.44
CA GLU A 124 -9.51 -0.40 -6.81
C GLU A 124 -7.99 -0.55 -6.98
N ALA A 125 -7.20 0.07 -6.09
CA ALA A 125 -5.75 -0.04 -6.11
C ALA A 125 -5.27 -1.48 -5.96
N ILE A 126 -5.82 -2.25 -5.01
CA ILE A 126 -5.48 -3.65 -4.81
C ILE A 126 -5.86 -4.49 -6.04
N ASN A 127 -7.09 -4.34 -6.54
CA ASN A 127 -7.57 -5.13 -7.67
C ASN A 127 -6.81 -4.83 -8.95
N THR A 128 -6.43 -3.57 -9.19
CA THR A 128 -5.55 -3.20 -10.30
C THR A 128 -4.21 -3.94 -10.21
N ARG A 129 -3.57 -3.98 -9.03
CA ARG A 129 -2.31 -4.71 -8.87
C ARG A 129 -2.46 -6.21 -9.09
N ILE A 130 -3.57 -6.80 -8.65
CA ILE A 130 -3.86 -8.22 -8.90
C ILE A 130 -4.05 -8.45 -10.40
N ASP A 131 -4.81 -7.59 -11.09
CA ASP A 131 -5.09 -7.72 -12.53
C ASP A 131 -3.85 -7.51 -13.39
N ASP A 132 -3.03 -6.51 -13.07
CA ASP A 132 -1.77 -6.23 -13.76
C ASP A 132 -0.78 -7.41 -13.68
N ASN A 133 -0.94 -8.28 -12.69
CA ASN A 133 -0.06 -9.43 -12.46
C ASN A 133 -0.67 -10.78 -12.88
N LYS A 134 -1.93 -10.83 -13.36
CA LYS A 134 -2.59 -12.08 -13.75
C LYS A 134 -1.83 -12.90 -14.79
N ASP A 135 -1.29 -12.20 -15.80
CA ASP A 135 -0.58 -12.80 -16.93
C ASP A 135 0.95 -12.76 -16.75
N LYS A 136 1.43 -12.32 -15.58
CA LYS A 136 2.84 -12.28 -15.23
C LYS A 136 3.23 -13.51 -14.42
N ASP A 137 4.52 -13.62 -14.15
CA ASP A 137 5.09 -14.71 -13.38
C ASP A 137 4.89 -14.54 -11.86
N MET A 138 3.91 -13.71 -11.46
CA MET A 138 3.53 -13.46 -10.07
C MET A 138 2.03 -13.59 -9.88
N LYS A 139 1.61 -14.39 -8.88
CA LYS A 139 0.21 -14.50 -8.45
C LYS A 139 0.05 -13.86 -7.07
N ILE A 140 -0.96 -13.04 -6.90
CA ILE A 140 -1.26 -12.33 -5.66
C ILE A 140 -2.56 -12.89 -5.09
N LYS A 141 -2.55 -13.27 -3.82
CA LYS A 141 -3.74 -13.74 -3.10
C LYS A 141 -3.85 -13.06 -1.74
N ILE A 142 -5.00 -12.47 -1.47
CA ILE A 142 -5.32 -11.81 -0.21
C ILE A 142 -6.38 -12.64 0.53
N ASN A 143 -6.22 -12.79 1.85
CA ASN A 143 -7.23 -13.48 2.66
C ASN A 143 -8.47 -12.58 2.88
N LYS A 144 -9.58 -13.21 3.28
CA LYS A 144 -10.86 -12.52 3.46
C LYS A 144 -10.81 -11.40 4.52
N ASP A 145 -9.96 -11.57 5.53
CA ASP A 145 -9.89 -10.63 6.66
C ASP A 145 -8.89 -9.49 6.41
N HIS A 146 -8.26 -9.45 5.23
CA HIS A 146 -7.28 -8.42 4.82
C HIS A 146 -6.03 -8.35 5.72
N THR A 147 -5.73 -9.43 6.44
CA THR A 147 -4.58 -9.53 7.36
C THR A 147 -3.42 -10.34 6.78
N LYS A 148 -3.57 -10.86 5.56
CA LYS A 148 -2.53 -11.66 4.90
C LYS A 148 -2.56 -11.48 3.40
N VAL A 149 -1.39 -11.23 2.82
CA VAL A 149 -1.13 -11.32 1.38
C VAL A 149 -0.14 -12.44 1.10
N THR A 150 -0.35 -13.17 0.02
CA THR A 150 0.56 -14.20 -0.45
C THR A 150 0.93 -13.93 -1.90
N TYR A 151 2.21 -13.79 -2.16
CA TYR A 151 2.81 -13.71 -3.48
C TYR A 151 3.36 -15.09 -3.84
N THR A 152 2.96 -15.61 -4.98
CA THR A 152 3.50 -16.86 -5.52
C THR A 152 4.23 -16.53 -6.81
N LEU A 153 5.52 -16.75 -6.83
CA LEU A 153 6.43 -16.33 -7.89
C LEU A 153 6.95 -17.54 -8.64
N LYS A 154 6.96 -17.48 -9.97
CA LYS A 154 7.59 -18.51 -10.81
C LYS A 154 9.09 -18.43 -10.75
N LYS A 155 9.76 -19.56 -10.98
CA LYS A 155 11.23 -19.64 -11.10
C LYS A 155 11.73 -18.67 -12.17
N GLY A 156 12.74 -17.89 -11.81
CA GLY A 156 13.31 -16.87 -12.70
C GLY A 156 12.58 -15.52 -12.68
N TYR A 157 11.55 -15.36 -11.84
CA TYR A 157 10.98 -14.04 -11.60
C TYR A 157 12.06 -13.13 -11.01
N GLU A 158 12.38 -12.05 -11.69
CA GLU A 158 13.36 -11.09 -11.21
C GLU A 158 12.77 -10.23 -10.11
N ILE A 159 13.27 -10.39 -8.88
CA ILE A 159 12.93 -9.46 -7.79
C ILE A 159 13.59 -8.12 -8.10
N SER A 160 12.76 -7.14 -8.37
CA SER A 160 13.19 -5.75 -8.42
C SER A 160 12.29 -4.91 -7.52
N PHE A 161 12.83 -3.82 -7.00
CA PHE A 161 12.03 -2.84 -6.27
C PHE A 161 10.87 -2.30 -7.12
N MET A 162 11.10 -2.11 -8.42
CA MET A 162 10.10 -1.61 -9.38
C MET A 162 9.04 -2.67 -9.77
N GLY A 163 9.30 -3.94 -9.54
CA GLY A 163 8.34 -5.03 -9.71
C GLY A 163 7.61 -5.36 -8.42
N TRP A 164 7.93 -6.53 -7.83
CA TRP A 164 7.30 -7.01 -6.62
C TRP A 164 7.34 -6.00 -5.46
N GLY A 165 8.47 -5.31 -5.24
CA GLY A 165 8.60 -4.37 -4.11
C GLY A 165 7.58 -3.24 -4.14
N MET A 166 7.33 -2.63 -5.31
CA MET A 166 6.31 -1.57 -5.44
C MET A 166 4.90 -2.13 -5.27
N ASP A 167 4.61 -3.30 -5.82
CA ASP A 167 3.29 -3.93 -5.67
C ASP A 167 3.05 -4.31 -4.20
N SER A 168 4.07 -4.83 -3.50
CA SER A 168 4.00 -5.14 -2.08
C SER A 168 3.71 -3.90 -1.25
N VAL A 169 4.48 -2.83 -1.40
CA VAL A 169 4.29 -1.57 -0.65
C VAL A 169 2.87 -1.02 -0.84
N VAL A 170 2.37 -0.98 -2.07
CA VAL A 170 1.02 -0.48 -2.36
C VAL A 170 -0.05 -1.37 -1.72
N ILE A 171 0.06 -2.70 -1.89
CA ILE A 171 -0.93 -3.63 -1.35
C ILE A 171 -0.92 -3.62 0.18
N LEU A 172 0.26 -3.67 0.82
CA LEU A 172 0.37 -3.63 2.28
C LEU A 172 -0.23 -2.33 2.84
N GLY A 173 0.10 -1.17 2.26
CA GLY A 173 -0.48 0.11 2.64
C GLY A 173 -2.01 0.12 2.54
N CYS A 174 -2.55 -0.32 1.39
CA CYS A 174 -3.99 -0.39 1.18
C CYS A 174 -4.71 -1.35 2.16
N LEU A 175 -4.10 -2.49 2.50
CA LEU A 175 -4.67 -3.45 3.44
C LEU A 175 -4.66 -2.91 4.88
N LEU A 176 -3.61 -2.22 5.29
CA LEU A 176 -3.51 -1.59 6.61
C LEU A 176 -4.52 -0.44 6.75
N GLU A 177 -4.64 0.42 5.74
CA GLU A 177 -5.67 1.46 5.72
C GLU A 177 -7.09 0.87 5.73
N ALA A 178 -7.32 -0.20 4.98
CA ALA A 178 -8.60 -0.90 4.98
C ALA A 178 -8.99 -1.39 6.38
N GLN A 179 -8.02 -1.89 7.18
CA GLN A 179 -8.26 -2.29 8.56
C GLN A 179 -8.66 -1.09 9.42
N VAL A 180 -7.95 0.04 9.33
CA VAL A 180 -8.31 1.28 10.03
C VAL A 180 -9.74 1.70 9.70
N PHE A 181 -10.08 1.78 8.41
CA PHE A 181 -11.40 2.26 7.96
C PHE A 181 -12.53 1.23 8.13
N THR A 182 -12.21 0.01 8.50
CA THR A 182 -13.20 -1.00 8.95
C THR A 182 -13.30 -1.12 10.46
N GLY A 183 -12.53 -0.30 11.21
CA GLY A 183 -12.62 -0.14 12.66
C GLY A 183 -11.73 -1.08 13.45
N VAL A 184 -10.67 -1.59 12.85
CA VAL A 184 -9.62 -2.29 13.61
C VAL A 184 -8.84 -1.25 14.40
N PRO A 185 -8.60 -1.45 15.71
CA PRO A 185 -7.78 -0.55 16.51
C PRO A 185 -6.37 -0.39 15.91
N PRO A 186 -5.77 0.80 15.97
CA PRO A 186 -4.45 1.07 15.37
C PRO A 186 -3.35 0.08 15.79
N GLU A 187 -3.36 -0.34 17.06
CA GLU A 187 -2.41 -1.29 17.64
C GLU A 187 -2.58 -2.73 17.13
N ASP A 188 -3.77 -3.06 16.62
CA ASP A 188 -4.10 -4.39 16.09
C ASP A 188 -3.94 -4.47 14.57
N CYS A 189 -3.72 -3.33 13.90
CA CYS A 189 -3.52 -3.29 12.45
C CYS A 189 -2.21 -3.97 12.05
N HIS A 190 -2.32 -5.06 11.29
CA HIS A 190 -1.15 -5.78 10.78
C HIS A 190 -1.47 -6.56 9.52
N VAL A 191 -0.47 -6.79 8.69
CA VAL A 191 -0.55 -7.67 7.52
C VAL A 191 0.62 -8.63 7.50
N ARG A 192 0.34 -9.92 7.45
CA ARG A 192 1.34 -10.95 7.20
C ARG A 192 1.59 -11.05 5.71
N GLU A 193 2.82 -10.81 5.30
CA GLU A 193 3.29 -10.99 3.95
C GLU A 193 3.99 -12.34 3.80
N VAL A 194 3.57 -13.12 2.81
CA VAL A 194 4.19 -14.40 2.50
C VAL A 194 4.59 -14.40 1.03
N VAL A 195 5.88 -14.57 0.76
CA VAL A 195 6.40 -14.77 -0.59
C VAL A 195 6.90 -16.19 -0.73
N LYS A 196 6.46 -16.90 -1.77
CA LYS A 196 6.84 -18.28 -2.02
C LYS A 196 7.08 -18.56 -3.49
N ARG A 197 7.92 -19.55 -3.78
CA ARG A 197 8.11 -20.08 -5.12
C ARG A 197 6.93 -20.96 -5.54
N GLU A 198 6.55 -20.92 -6.82
CA GLU A 198 5.44 -21.71 -7.36
C GLU A 198 5.81 -23.19 -7.48
N GLU A 199 7.06 -23.50 -7.88
CA GLU A 199 7.48 -24.83 -8.26
C GLU A 199 7.58 -25.81 -7.09
N ASP A 200 8.10 -25.35 -5.96
CA ASP A 200 8.38 -26.17 -4.78
C ASP A 200 7.64 -25.71 -3.52
N GLY A 201 7.00 -24.55 -3.58
CA GLY A 201 6.27 -23.97 -2.46
C GLY A 201 7.17 -23.45 -1.34
N VAL A 202 8.49 -23.37 -1.55
CA VAL A 202 9.42 -22.85 -0.55
C VAL A 202 9.03 -21.40 -0.23
N VAL A 203 8.89 -21.11 1.06
CA VAL A 203 8.62 -19.78 1.57
C VAL A 203 9.92 -19.01 1.69
N ILE A 204 10.01 -17.88 1.01
CA ILE A 204 11.17 -16.99 0.97
C ILE A 204 11.02 -15.88 2.00
N ILE A 205 9.80 -15.31 2.11
CA ILE A 205 9.46 -14.29 3.07
C ILE A 205 8.24 -14.75 3.85
N ASP A 206 8.28 -14.59 5.16
CA ASP A 206 7.15 -14.71 6.06
C ASP A 206 7.29 -13.63 7.14
N ALA A 207 6.74 -12.47 6.87
CA ALA A 207 6.92 -11.28 7.67
C ALA A 207 5.58 -10.66 8.07
N VAL A 208 5.57 -9.88 9.15
CA VAL A 208 4.40 -9.13 9.61
C VAL A 208 4.73 -7.64 9.60
N THR A 209 3.92 -6.88 8.90
CA THR A 209 4.02 -5.41 8.84
C THR A 209 2.89 -4.78 9.65
N PRO A 210 3.16 -3.84 10.56
CA PRO A 210 4.49 -3.40 11.00
C PRO A 210 5.17 -4.44 11.91
N GLY A 211 6.49 -4.45 11.94
CA GLY A 211 7.27 -5.13 12.97
C GLY A 211 8.37 -6.07 12.52
N THR A 212 8.23 -6.78 11.41
CA THR A 212 9.29 -7.71 10.95
C THR A 212 10.11 -7.07 9.83
N GLU A 213 11.38 -6.85 10.10
CA GLU A 213 12.36 -6.55 9.05
C GLU A 213 12.85 -7.87 8.45
N TYR A 214 13.02 -7.91 7.14
CA TYR A 214 13.59 -9.06 6.45
C TYR A 214 14.58 -8.61 5.37
N GLU A 215 15.57 -9.44 5.15
CA GLU A 215 16.54 -9.29 4.07
C GLU A 215 16.49 -10.57 3.24
N ILE A 216 16.43 -10.44 1.93
CA ILE A 216 16.43 -11.57 1.00
C ILE A 216 17.82 -11.71 0.44
N THR A 217 18.40 -12.89 0.57
CA THR A 217 19.68 -13.22 -0.07
C THR A 217 19.43 -13.85 -1.45
N ASP A 218 20.40 -13.71 -2.35
CA ASP A 218 20.33 -14.34 -3.68
C ASP A 218 20.16 -15.86 -3.58
N SER A 219 20.79 -16.51 -2.60
CA SER A 219 20.68 -17.96 -2.40
C SER A 219 19.28 -18.37 -1.94
N GLU A 220 18.59 -17.59 -1.11
CA GLU A 220 17.20 -17.85 -0.71
C GLU A 220 16.26 -17.66 -1.88
N TRP A 221 16.57 -16.71 -2.76
CA TRP A 221 15.74 -16.39 -3.90
C TRP A 221 15.90 -17.38 -5.06
N TYR A 222 17.15 -17.60 -5.52
CA TYR A 222 17.44 -18.43 -6.68
C TYR A 222 17.63 -19.90 -6.33
N GLY A 223 17.85 -20.26 -5.04
CA GLY A 223 18.27 -21.56 -4.58
C GLY A 223 19.80 -21.76 -4.73
N GLU A 224 20.32 -22.82 -4.15
CA GLU A 224 21.78 -23.08 -4.09
C GLU A 224 22.46 -23.35 -5.46
N GLU A 225 21.70 -23.46 -6.55
CA GLU A 225 22.24 -23.80 -7.89
C GLU A 225 22.70 -22.61 -8.73
N SER A 226 22.69 -21.39 -8.24
CA SER A 226 23.02 -20.20 -9.06
C SER A 226 24.45 -19.66 -8.86
N ILE A 227 25.37 -20.43 -8.33
CA ILE A 227 26.79 -20.10 -8.29
C ILE A 227 27.55 -21.02 -9.24
N GLU A 228 27.43 -20.78 -10.55
CA GLU A 228 28.43 -21.16 -11.55
C GLU A 228 28.86 -19.93 -12.34
#